data_db0a2b6a3cce58911d8a7cea994e46b4
#
_entry.id   db0a2b6a3cce58911d8a7cea994e46b4
#
_cell.length_a   1.000
_cell.length_b   1.000
_cell.length_c   1.000
_cell.angle_alpha   90.00
_cell.angle_beta   90.00
_cell.angle_gamma   90.00
#
_symmetry.space_group_name_H-M   'P 1'
#
loop_
_entity.id
_entity.type
_entity.pdbx_description
1 polymer ?
#
loop_
_entity_poly.entity_id
_entity_poly.type
_entity_poly.pdbx_seq_one_letter_code
_entity_poly.pdbx_strand_id
1 'polypeptide(L)'
;MRRVVVTGIGLITPIGIGKEEFWKNNKEGKSGICDMPELEKFGFESKAYGYVKNFKPEQLGLTLREIRRMDRITQFGVLCTDQAVKDSKIDLSKIDKNRVGVNIANAVAGTKFMDEEFSVLTNNGKEVVNPEDISPYAYARSMPNTTSNEVSYRYDFNGTCCTMATGCTTGIDSIGFAYDQIRCGELDVMICGAAEAPITPITIAAFEAIGTLSTNNNPPEKASRPFDDTRNGFVLAEAAGILVLEELGHALNRGAHIYGEIAGYGSVNNAMHMTGLKPDGEDLSRAIKIAIEEANVTPFEIDYINAHGSGTKQNDINETGAYKKVFGELAYKIPMSSTKSMTGHPLGAASAVEAIVCCLALENNFMPPTINYNKKDALCDLDYIPNCGREKNLNVVLTNASGFGGLHAAMILKKYID
;
A
#
# COMPACT_ATOMS: atom_id res chain seq x y z
N MET A 1 9.66 11.15 -23.64
CA MET A 1 8.94 10.06 -23.00
C MET A 1 7.51 10.50 -22.77
N ARG A 2 6.55 9.57 -22.72
CA ARG A 2 5.13 9.87 -22.45
C ARG A 2 4.93 10.27 -20.98
N ARG A 3 3.96 11.13 -20.72
CA ARG A 3 3.52 11.48 -19.35
C ARG A 3 2.46 10.48 -18.89
N VAL A 4 2.47 10.16 -17.61
CA VAL A 4 1.60 9.14 -17.01
C VAL A 4 0.78 9.74 -15.88
N VAL A 5 -0.53 9.59 -15.96
CA VAL A 5 -1.48 10.19 -15.01
C VAL A 5 -2.35 9.14 -14.34
N VAL A 6 -2.83 9.46 -13.14
CA VAL A 6 -3.78 8.64 -12.38
C VAL A 6 -5.19 9.13 -12.69
N THR A 7 -6.03 8.23 -13.23
CA THR A 7 -7.40 8.57 -13.63
C THR A 7 -8.48 7.83 -12.85
N GLY A 8 -8.12 6.78 -12.11
CA GLY A 8 -9.07 6.03 -11.29
C GLY A 8 -8.44 5.45 -10.04
N ILE A 9 -9.23 5.37 -8.98
CA ILE A 9 -8.81 4.93 -7.65
C ILE A 9 -9.83 3.95 -7.05
N GLY A 10 -9.33 2.85 -6.49
CA GLY A 10 -10.11 1.92 -5.68
C GLY A 10 -9.40 1.59 -4.37
N LEU A 11 -10.17 1.52 -3.29
CA LEU A 11 -9.66 1.33 -1.93
C LEU A 11 -10.55 0.40 -1.10
N ILE A 12 -9.91 -0.54 -0.40
CA ILE A 12 -10.48 -1.28 0.72
C ILE A 12 -9.46 -1.24 1.85
N THR A 13 -9.83 -0.64 2.98
CA THR A 13 -8.91 -0.43 4.12
C THR A 13 -9.67 -0.53 5.44
N PRO A 14 -8.98 -0.67 6.58
CA PRO A 14 -9.61 -0.67 7.90
C PRO A 14 -10.39 0.61 8.25
N ILE A 15 -10.12 1.72 7.58
CA ILE A 15 -10.78 3.01 7.80
C ILE A 15 -11.83 3.36 6.73
N GLY A 16 -12.09 2.47 5.77
CA GLY A 16 -13.15 2.69 4.79
C GLY A 16 -13.04 1.80 3.56
N ILE A 17 -14.19 1.48 2.98
CA ILE A 17 -14.36 0.80 1.70
C ILE A 17 -14.83 1.83 0.68
N GLY A 18 -13.96 2.08 -0.32
CA GLY A 18 -14.17 3.16 -1.30
C GLY A 18 -13.47 4.46 -0.89
N LYS A 19 -13.20 5.26 -1.89
CA LYS A 19 -12.41 6.50 -1.82
C LYS A 19 -13.01 7.53 -0.85
N GLU A 20 -14.32 7.73 -0.90
CA GLU A 20 -15.02 8.77 -0.15
C GLU A 20 -14.98 8.51 1.36
N GLU A 21 -15.31 7.28 1.79
CA GLU A 21 -15.28 6.89 3.21
C GLU A 21 -13.84 6.90 3.73
N PHE A 22 -12.92 6.32 2.97
CA PHE A 22 -11.49 6.32 3.30
C PHE A 22 -10.98 7.75 3.53
N TRP A 23 -11.20 8.65 2.57
CA TRP A 23 -10.66 10.01 2.65
C TRP A 23 -11.27 10.83 3.78
N LYS A 24 -12.58 10.69 4.01
CA LYS A 24 -13.24 11.31 5.16
C LYS A 24 -12.58 10.88 6.48
N ASN A 25 -12.47 9.57 6.70
CA ASN A 25 -11.93 9.02 7.94
C ASN A 25 -10.42 9.31 8.10
N ASN A 26 -9.68 9.36 6.98
CA ASN A 26 -8.27 9.74 6.94
C ASN A 26 -8.07 11.20 7.39
N LYS A 27 -8.88 12.14 6.88
CA LYS A 27 -8.86 13.55 7.31
C LYS A 27 -9.21 13.73 8.79
N GLU A 28 -10.18 12.97 9.27
CA GLU A 28 -10.64 13.02 10.66
C GLU A 28 -9.68 12.34 11.64
N GLY A 29 -8.63 11.67 11.15
CA GLY A 29 -7.69 10.94 12.00
C GLY A 29 -8.31 9.72 12.70
N LYS A 30 -9.26 9.02 12.06
CA LYS A 30 -9.90 7.84 12.64
C LYS A 30 -9.00 6.62 12.55
N SER A 31 -8.84 5.92 13.67
CA SER A 31 -8.17 4.62 13.68
C SER A 31 -9.11 3.51 13.23
N GLY A 32 -8.64 2.66 12.32
CA GLY A 32 -9.27 1.38 11.95
C GLY A 32 -8.71 0.18 12.70
N ILE A 33 -7.81 0.43 13.64
CA ILE A 33 -7.15 -0.63 14.41
C ILE A 33 -8.07 -1.11 15.52
N CYS A 34 -8.16 -2.41 15.69
CA CYS A 34 -9.01 -3.05 16.69
C CYS A 34 -8.34 -4.35 17.22
N ASP A 35 -8.90 -4.89 18.27
CA ASP A 35 -8.67 -6.26 18.69
C ASP A 35 -9.40 -7.27 17.78
N MET A 36 -8.94 -8.52 17.81
CA MET A 36 -9.56 -9.66 17.13
C MET A 36 -9.68 -10.82 18.13
N PRO A 37 -10.80 -10.94 18.85
CA PRO A 37 -10.97 -11.94 19.90
C PRO A 37 -10.77 -13.39 19.44
N GLU A 38 -11.05 -13.69 18.18
CA GLU A 38 -10.82 -15.01 17.58
C GLU A 38 -9.35 -15.45 17.55
N LEU A 39 -8.42 -14.48 17.65
CA LEU A 39 -6.98 -14.74 17.69
C LEU A 39 -6.44 -14.91 19.11
N GLU A 40 -7.20 -14.59 20.16
CA GLU A 40 -6.76 -14.71 21.57
C GLU A 40 -6.35 -16.14 21.94
N LYS A 41 -7.03 -17.14 21.37
CA LYS A 41 -6.73 -18.57 21.61
C LYS A 41 -5.31 -18.98 21.23
N PHE A 42 -4.61 -18.20 20.39
CA PHE A 42 -3.24 -18.50 19.98
C PHE A 42 -2.18 -17.92 20.92
N GLY A 43 -2.56 -17.06 21.86
CA GLY A 43 -1.67 -16.52 22.88
C GLY A 43 -0.62 -15.52 22.39
N PHE A 44 -0.89 -14.85 21.25
CA PHE A 44 0.02 -13.82 20.71
C PHE A 44 0.18 -12.64 21.67
N GLU A 45 1.38 -12.05 21.70
CA GLU A 45 1.64 -10.84 22.46
C GLU A 45 0.99 -9.60 21.81
N SER A 46 1.02 -9.52 20.46
CA SER A 46 0.31 -8.49 19.70
C SER A 46 -1.18 -8.82 19.61
N LYS A 47 -2.05 -7.85 19.99
CA LYS A 47 -3.51 -8.01 19.98
C LYS A 47 -4.22 -6.93 19.18
N ALA A 48 -3.47 -6.01 18.56
CA ALA A 48 -4.00 -4.90 17.78
C ALA A 48 -3.77 -5.14 16.29
N TYR A 49 -4.84 -5.08 15.49
CA TYR A 49 -4.80 -5.38 14.06
C TYR A 49 -5.61 -4.36 13.26
N GLY A 50 -5.13 -4.02 12.06
CA GLY A 50 -5.89 -3.24 11.09
C GLY A 50 -6.78 -4.15 10.24
N TYR A 51 -7.96 -4.51 10.76
CA TYR A 51 -8.87 -5.45 10.11
C TYR A 51 -10.02 -4.71 9.40
N VAL A 52 -10.35 -5.12 8.16
CA VAL A 52 -11.47 -4.56 7.41
C VAL A 52 -12.78 -5.18 7.91
N LYS A 53 -13.45 -4.45 8.81
CA LYS A 53 -14.73 -4.86 9.40
C LYS A 53 -15.86 -4.85 8.36
N ASN A 54 -16.84 -5.73 8.56
CA ASN A 54 -18.06 -5.78 7.74
C ASN A 54 -17.82 -5.95 6.23
N PHE A 55 -16.69 -6.55 5.83
CA PHE A 55 -16.45 -6.88 4.44
C PHE A 55 -17.40 -7.97 3.96
N LYS A 56 -18.32 -7.61 3.08
CA LYS A 56 -19.34 -8.47 2.49
C LYS A 56 -19.20 -8.46 0.97
N PRO A 57 -18.37 -9.34 0.40
CA PRO A 57 -18.01 -9.30 -1.01
C PRO A 57 -19.23 -9.43 -1.95
N GLU A 58 -20.30 -10.13 -1.51
CA GLU A 58 -21.55 -10.25 -2.29
C GLU A 58 -22.24 -8.88 -2.48
N GLN A 59 -22.23 -8.06 -1.43
CA GLN A 59 -22.84 -6.72 -1.47
C GLN A 59 -22.01 -5.74 -2.27
N LEU A 60 -20.73 -6.06 -2.48
CA LEU A 60 -19.79 -5.27 -3.27
C LEU A 60 -19.70 -5.72 -4.74
N GLY A 61 -20.39 -6.81 -5.12
CA GLY A 61 -20.54 -7.21 -6.51
C GLY A 61 -19.93 -8.54 -6.92
N LEU A 62 -19.37 -9.33 -5.98
CA LEU A 62 -18.91 -10.68 -6.29
C LEU A 62 -20.04 -11.70 -6.20
N THR A 63 -20.08 -12.63 -7.15
CA THR A 63 -20.97 -13.78 -7.12
C THR A 63 -20.46 -14.83 -6.13
N LEU A 64 -21.34 -15.71 -5.63
CA LEU A 64 -20.95 -16.83 -4.76
C LEU A 64 -19.90 -17.75 -5.41
N ARG A 65 -19.93 -17.89 -6.74
CA ARG A 65 -18.94 -18.69 -7.48
C ARG A 65 -17.55 -18.03 -7.42
N GLU A 66 -17.47 -16.73 -7.61
CA GLU A 66 -16.23 -15.96 -7.52
C GLU A 66 -15.67 -15.99 -6.09
N ILE A 67 -16.50 -15.79 -5.07
CA ILE A 67 -16.10 -15.84 -3.65
C ILE A 67 -15.48 -17.19 -3.30
N ARG A 68 -16.06 -18.31 -3.76
CA ARG A 68 -15.51 -19.66 -3.53
C ARG A 68 -14.17 -19.87 -4.24
N ARG A 69 -13.95 -19.24 -5.38
CA ARG A 69 -12.75 -19.37 -6.21
C ARG A 69 -11.60 -18.49 -5.73
N MET A 70 -11.88 -17.38 -5.06
CA MET A 70 -10.91 -16.36 -4.68
C MET A 70 -10.60 -16.43 -3.18
N ASP A 71 -9.33 -16.25 -2.82
CA ASP A 71 -8.98 -15.92 -1.43
C ASP A 71 -9.32 -14.47 -1.12
N ARG A 72 -9.33 -14.10 0.17
CA ARG A 72 -9.67 -12.76 0.65
C ARG A 72 -8.83 -11.66 -0.01
N ILE A 73 -7.53 -11.91 -0.20
CA ILE A 73 -6.64 -10.97 -0.91
C ILE A 73 -7.12 -10.71 -2.35
N THR A 74 -7.51 -11.77 -3.07
CA THR A 74 -8.00 -11.66 -4.45
C THR A 74 -9.34 -10.95 -4.51
N GLN A 75 -10.24 -11.22 -3.55
CA GLN A 75 -11.51 -10.50 -3.43
C GLN A 75 -11.29 -9.00 -3.23
N PHE A 76 -10.34 -8.61 -2.39
CA PHE A 76 -9.95 -7.20 -2.20
C PHE A 76 -9.45 -6.57 -3.51
N GLY A 77 -8.49 -7.21 -4.17
CA GLY A 77 -7.88 -6.69 -5.39
C GLY A 77 -8.88 -6.54 -6.54
N VAL A 78 -9.74 -7.54 -6.74
CA VAL A 78 -10.80 -7.49 -7.79
C VAL A 78 -11.81 -6.40 -7.50
N LEU A 79 -12.31 -6.31 -6.27
CA LEU A 79 -13.29 -5.29 -5.89
C LEU A 79 -12.70 -3.86 -5.91
N CYS A 80 -11.45 -3.70 -5.51
CA CYS A 80 -10.76 -2.42 -5.67
C CYS A 80 -10.56 -2.06 -7.14
N THR A 81 -10.29 -3.05 -7.99
CA THR A 81 -10.21 -2.81 -9.45
C THR A 81 -11.57 -2.37 -10.01
N ASP A 82 -12.66 -3.02 -9.61
CA ASP A 82 -14.01 -2.62 -10.01
C ASP A 82 -14.30 -1.15 -9.62
N GLN A 83 -13.87 -0.74 -8.42
CA GLN A 83 -13.96 0.66 -7.98
C GLN A 83 -13.10 1.59 -8.85
N ALA A 84 -11.82 1.25 -9.08
CA ALA A 84 -10.89 2.08 -9.83
C ALA A 84 -11.31 2.26 -11.30
N VAL A 85 -11.74 1.18 -11.97
CA VAL A 85 -12.25 1.22 -13.35
C VAL A 85 -13.52 2.06 -13.43
N LYS A 86 -14.46 1.91 -12.49
CA LYS A 86 -15.66 2.73 -12.41
C LYS A 86 -15.35 4.20 -12.18
N ASP A 87 -14.42 4.49 -11.27
CA ASP A 87 -13.98 5.84 -10.92
C ASP A 87 -13.31 6.54 -12.12
N SER A 88 -12.49 5.83 -12.88
CA SER A 88 -11.81 6.34 -14.08
C SER A 88 -12.77 6.72 -15.21
N LYS A 89 -13.99 6.19 -15.20
CA LYS A 89 -15.01 6.35 -16.27
C LYS A 89 -14.49 5.96 -17.66
N ILE A 90 -13.52 5.05 -17.71
CA ILE A 90 -12.97 4.57 -18.98
C ILE A 90 -14.02 3.72 -19.72
N ASP A 91 -14.22 4.01 -21.00
CA ASP A 91 -15.10 3.24 -21.86
C ASP A 91 -14.36 2.02 -22.43
N LEU A 92 -14.53 0.88 -21.79
CA LEU A 92 -13.86 -0.37 -22.15
C LEU A 92 -14.16 -0.89 -23.56
N SER A 93 -15.21 -0.36 -24.21
CA SER A 93 -15.55 -0.72 -25.61
C SER A 93 -14.75 0.07 -26.64
N LYS A 94 -14.06 1.14 -26.22
CA LYS A 94 -13.32 2.06 -27.09
C LYS A 94 -11.81 1.99 -26.95
N ILE A 95 -11.30 1.14 -26.06
CA ILE A 95 -9.86 0.97 -25.84
C ILE A 95 -9.33 -0.29 -26.50
N ASP A 96 -8.07 -0.27 -26.92
CA ASP A 96 -7.38 -1.49 -27.33
C ASP A 96 -6.95 -2.29 -26.11
N LYS A 97 -7.66 -3.38 -25.83
CA LYS A 97 -7.42 -4.24 -24.67
C LYS A 97 -6.04 -4.93 -24.69
N ASN A 98 -5.37 -5.02 -25.85
CA ASN A 98 -4.01 -5.51 -25.94
C ASN A 98 -2.98 -4.50 -25.41
N ARG A 99 -3.40 -3.25 -25.21
CA ARG A 99 -2.59 -2.16 -24.65
C ARG A 99 -3.00 -1.79 -23.23
N VAL A 100 -3.80 -2.66 -22.56
CA VAL A 100 -4.15 -2.54 -21.14
C VAL A 100 -3.45 -3.64 -20.36
N GLY A 101 -2.54 -3.26 -19.46
CA GLY A 101 -1.84 -4.19 -18.58
C GLY A 101 -2.44 -4.29 -17.18
N VAL A 102 -2.02 -5.31 -16.45
CA VAL A 102 -2.44 -5.56 -15.06
C VAL A 102 -1.22 -5.96 -14.22
N ASN A 103 -0.99 -5.27 -13.11
CA ASN A 103 -0.02 -5.66 -12.08
C ASN A 103 -0.60 -5.38 -10.69
N ILE A 104 -1.29 -6.35 -10.12
CA ILE A 104 -1.74 -6.29 -8.73
C ILE A 104 -0.79 -7.12 -7.89
N ALA A 105 0.02 -6.42 -7.14
CA ALA A 105 1.13 -6.98 -6.40
C ALA A 105 0.72 -7.41 -4.98
N ASN A 106 1.56 -8.26 -4.35
CA ASN A 106 1.37 -8.70 -2.96
C ASN A 106 2.70 -9.17 -2.36
N ALA A 107 2.80 -9.17 -1.03
CA ALA A 107 3.98 -9.65 -0.32
C ALA A 107 3.83 -11.11 0.15
N VAL A 108 2.62 -11.53 0.56
CA VAL A 108 2.40 -12.84 1.19
C VAL A 108 1.31 -13.70 0.53
N ALA A 109 0.79 -13.28 -0.59
CA ALA A 109 -0.15 -14.05 -1.43
C ALA A 109 -1.38 -14.60 -0.66
N GLY A 110 -1.89 -15.78 -1.04
CA GLY A 110 -3.02 -16.49 -0.45
C GLY A 110 -2.68 -17.21 0.87
N THR A 111 -1.85 -16.61 1.72
CA THR A 111 -1.40 -17.24 2.99
C THR A 111 -2.56 -17.59 3.90
N LYS A 112 -3.63 -16.78 3.92
CA LYS A 112 -4.81 -17.04 4.74
C LYS A 112 -5.47 -18.36 4.35
N PHE A 113 -5.72 -18.54 3.07
CA PHE A 113 -6.29 -19.79 2.57
C PHE A 113 -5.37 -21.00 2.85
N MET A 114 -4.06 -20.86 2.58
CA MET A 114 -3.12 -21.96 2.81
C MET A 114 -3.06 -22.39 4.28
N ASP A 115 -3.06 -21.44 5.21
CA ASP A 115 -3.05 -21.73 6.65
C ASP A 115 -4.34 -22.45 7.10
N GLU A 116 -5.49 -21.94 6.67
CA GLU A 116 -6.81 -22.53 6.97
C GLU A 116 -6.96 -23.93 6.35
N GLU A 117 -6.65 -24.10 5.07
CA GLU A 117 -6.78 -25.36 4.33
C GLU A 117 -5.84 -26.45 4.90
N PHE A 118 -4.57 -26.11 5.14
CA PHE A 118 -3.60 -27.03 5.74
C PHE A 118 -4.04 -27.48 7.14
N SER A 119 -4.53 -26.57 7.95
CA SER A 119 -4.99 -26.89 9.31
C SER A 119 -6.17 -27.86 9.31
N VAL A 120 -7.10 -27.70 8.36
CA VAL A 120 -8.27 -28.59 8.22
C VAL A 120 -7.86 -29.94 7.65
N LEU A 121 -7.16 -29.97 6.52
CA LEU A 121 -6.79 -31.19 5.81
C LEU A 121 -5.87 -32.12 6.60
N THR A 122 -5.04 -31.56 7.47
CA THR A 122 -4.06 -32.34 8.25
C THR A 122 -4.45 -32.49 9.71
N ASN A 123 -5.62 -32.00 10.12
CA ASN A 123 -5.98 -31.93 11.54
C ASN A 123 -4.83 -31.32 12.38
N ASN A 124 -4.38 -30.13 11.95
CA ASN A 124 -3.22 -29.42 12.52
C ASN A 124 -1.91 -30.25 12.48
N GLY A 125 -1.65 -30.89 11.36
CA GLY A 125 -0.42 -31.67 11.14
C GLY A 125 -0.38 -33.06 11.74
N LYS A 126 -1.52 -33.58 12.20
CA LYS A 126 -1.64 -34.91 12.81
C LYS A 126 -2.01 -36.03 11.83
N GLU A 127 -2.55 -35.68 10.69
CA GLU A 127 -3.06 -36.58 9.67
C GLU A 127 -2.39 -36.36 8.32
N VAL A 128 -2.36 -37.37 7.48
CA VAL A 128 -1.83 -37.28 6.11
C VAL A 128 -2.89 -36.64 5.21
N VAL A 129 -2.46 -35.73 4.36
CA VAL A 129 -3.34 -35.07 3.37
C VAL A 129 -3.84 -36.11 2.36
N ASN A 130 -5.16 -36.25 2.22
CA ASN A 130 -5.78 -36.93 1.10
C ASN A 130 -6.05 -35.93 -0.01
N PRO A 131 -5.48 -36.10 -1.23
CA PRO A 131 -5.71 -35.16 -2.34
C PRO A 131 -7.17 -34.99 -2.76
N GLU A 132 -8.03 -35.99 -2.49
CA GLU A 132 -9.47 -35.93 -2.80
C GLU A 132 -10.24 -34.93 -1.91
N ASP A 133 -9.70 -34.62 -0.72
CA ASP A 133 -10.31 -33.68 0.24
C ASP A 133 -9.89 -32.23 0.01
N ILE A 134 -8.90 -32.00 -0.87
CA ILE A 134 -8.40 -30.65 -1.17
C ILE A 134 -9.43 -29.87 -2.02
N SER A 135 -9.65 -28.60 -1.68
CA SER A 135 -10.49 -27.72 -2.49
C SER A 135 -10.05 -27.73 -3.96
N PRO A 136 -10.96 -27.88 -4.93
CA PRO A 136 -10.61 -27.78 -6.35
C PRO A 136 -10.07 -26.41 -6.76
N TYR A 137 -10.20 -25.43 -5.88
CA TYR A 137 -9.68 -24.05 -6.07
C TYR A 137 -8.36 -23.80 -5.33
N ALA A 138 -7.80 -24.80 -4.65
CA ALA A 138 -6.62 -24.63 -3.79
C ALA A 138 -5.45 -24.01 -4.55
N TYR A 139 -5.16 -24.50 -5.76
CA TYR A 139 -4.11 -23.93 -6.58
C TYR A 139 -4.35 -22.44 -6.88
N ALA A 140 -5.55 -22.09 -7.40
CA ALA A 140 -5.88 -20.72 -7.76
C ALA A 140 -5.88 -19.78 -6.54
N ARG A 141 -6.36 -20.24 -5.37
CA ARG A 141 -6.44 -19.43 -4.14
C ARG A 141 -5.08 -19.18 -3.48
N SER A 142 -4.10 -20.04 -3.72
CA SER A 142 -2.76 -19.94 -3.12
C SER A 142 -1.75 -19.18 -3.96
N MET A 143 -1.94 -19.07 -5.29
CA MET A 143 -0.95 -18.52 -6.20
C MET A 143 -0.84 -17.00 -6.09
N PRO A 144 0.39 -16.44 -6.05
CA PRO A 144 0.60 -14.99 -5.92
C PRO A 144 -0.01 -14.17 -7.05
N ASN A 145 -0.01 -14.69 -8.27
CA ASN A 145 -0.48 -13.99 -9.48
C ASN A 145 -2.00 -14.07 -9.70
N THR A 146 -2.73 -14.78 -8.86
CA THR A 146 -4.19 -14.99 -9.05
C THR A 146 -4.95 -13.68 -9.13
N THR A 147 -4.63 -12.70 -8.30
CA THR A 147 -5.34 -11.41 -8.31
C THR A 147 -5.19 -10.69 -9.65
N SER A 148 -3.98 -10.62 -10.21
CA SER A 148 -3.74 -10.01 -11.53
C SER A 148 -4.48 -10.78 -12.64
N ASN A 149 -4.43 -12.12 -12.59
CA ASN A 149 -5.08 -12.96 -13.57
C ASN A 149 -6.62 -12.86 -13.53
N GLU A 150 -7.21 -12.82 -12.32
CA GLU A 150 -8.67 -12.66 -12.16
C GLU A 150 -9.15 -11.32 -12.71
N VAL A 151 -8.39 -10.25 -12.52
CA VAL A 151 -8.69 -8.93 -13.10
C VAL A 151 -8.54 -8.96 -14.61
N SER A 152 -7.44 -9.51 -15.14
CA SER A 152 -7.22 -9.64 -16.58
C SER A 152 -8.35 -10.43 -17.24
N TYR A 153 -8.73 -11.57 -16.65
CA TYR A 153 -9.86 -12.38 -17.12
C TYR A 153 -11.21 -11.65 -17.06
N ARG A 154 -11.49 -10.93 -15.95
CA ARG A 154 -12.76 -10.23 -15.72
C ARG A 154 -13.02 -9.14 -16.75
N TYR A 155 -11.97 -8.43 -17.17
CA TYR A 155 -12.04 -7.28 -18.05
C TYR A 155 -11.60 -7.56 -19.49
N ASP A 156 -11.11 -8.79 -19.76
CA ASP A 156 -10.50 -9.18 -21.04
C ASP A 156 -9.32 -8.27 -21.42
N PHE A 157 -8.47 -7.94 -20.43
CA PHE A 157 -7.24 -7.17 -20.64
C PHE A 157 -6.12 -8.11 -21.10
N ASN A 158 -5.55 -7.85 -22.28
CA ASN A 158 -4.65 -8.75 -22.96
C ASN A 158 -3.20 -8.22 -23.06
N GLY A 159 -2.91 -7.08 -22.44
CA GLY A 159 -1.55 -6.56 -22.31
C GLY A 159 -0.75 -7.33 -21.26
N THR A 160 0.39 -6.76 -20.84
CA THR A 160 1.24 -7.37 -19.80
C THR A 160 0.45 -7.65 -18.52
N CYS A 161 0.45 -8.92 -18.09
CA CYS A 161 -0.15 -9.33 -16.81
C CYS A 161 0.94 -9.97 -15.93
N CYS A 162 1.24 -9.35 -14.79
CA CYS A 162 2.26 -9.85 -13.87
C CYS A 162 1.87 -9.56 -12.41
N THR A 163 2.67 -10.06 -11.49
CA THR A 163 2.54 -9.76 -10.05
C THR A 163 3.95 -9.63 -9.47
N MET A 164 4.21 -8.53 -8.80
CA MET A 164 5.47 -8.25 -8.12
C MET A 164 5.34 -8.56 -6.63
N ALA A 165 6.48 -8.88 -6.00
CA ALA A 165 6.59 -9.13 -4.56
C ALA A 165 7.91 -8.55 -4.03
N THR A 166 7.87 -7.36 -3.48
CA THR A 166 9.03 -6.62 -2.96
C THR A 166 8.82 -6.17 -1.50
N GLY A 167 8.12 -7.02 -0.71
CA GLY A 167 7.82 -6.71 0.70
C GLY A 167 6.95 -5.45 0.84
N CYS A 168 7.32 -4.54 1.74
CA CYS A 168 6.51 -3.34 2.00
C CYS A 168 6.58 -2.29 0.87
N THR A 169 7.54 -2.40 -0.06
CA THR A 169 7.63 -1.52 -1.24
C THR A 169 6.77 -2.00 -2.42
N THR A 170 6.17 -3.18 -2.31
CA THR A 170 5.44 -3.86 -3.39
C THR A 170 4.44 -2.97 -4.13
N GLY A 171 3.64 -2.19 -3.42
CA GLY A 171 2.62 -1.33 -4.03
C GLY A 171 3.21 -0.20 -4.87
N ILE A 172 4.22 0.49 -4.34
CA ILE A 172 4.89 1.58 -5.05
C ILE A 172 5.74 1.03 -6.22
N ASP A 173 6.35 -0.15 -6.07
CA ASP A 173 7.09 -0.81 -7.15
C ASP A 173 6.15 -1.28 -8.28
N SER A 174 4.95 -1.74 -7.95
CA SER A 174 3.90 -2.05 -8.94
C SER A 174 3.48 -0.82 -9.73
N ILE A 175 3.31 0.33 -9.07
CA ILE A 175 2.98 1.60 -9.72
C ILE A 175 4.16 2.08 -10.56
N GLY A 176 5.40 1.95 -10.07
CA GLY A 176 6.63 2.29 -10.80
C GLY A 176 6.81 1.45 -12.07
N PHE A 177 6.56 0.15 -11.99
CA PHE A 177 6.56 -0.72 -13.17
C PHE A 177 5.50 -0.29 -14.19
N ALA A 178 4.28 -0.01 -13.74
CA ALA A 178 3.21 0.46 -14.61
C ALA A 178 3.55 1.81 -15.28
N TYR A 179 4.13 2.72 -14.51
CA TYR A 179 4.64 4.00 -15.01
C TYR A 179 5.66 3.78 -16.14
N ASP A 180 6.63 2.90 -15.96
CA ASP A 180 7.64 2.61 -16.99
C ASP A 180 7.03 2.00 -18.26
N GLN A 181 6.10 1.03 -18.13
CA GLN A 181 5.42 0.41 -19.27
C GLN A 181 4.68 1.44 -20.14
N ILE A 182 3.97 2.38 -19.51
CA ILE A 182 3.24 3.43 -20.22
C ILE A 182 4.20 4.48 -20.79
N ARG A 183 5.19 4.90 -20.00
CA ARG A 183 6.18 5.92 -20.39
C ARG A 183 7.01 5.52 -21.61
N CYS A 184 7.38 4.24 -21.69
CA CYS A 184 8.11 3.67 -22.82
C CYS A 184 7.21 3.39 -24.03
N GLY A 185 5.89 3.48 -23.90
CA GLY A 185 4.96 3.30 -25.00
C GLY A 185 4.52 1.86 -25.25
N GLU A 186 4.85 0.93 -24.36
CA GLU A 186 4.43 -0.48 -24.45
C GLU A 186 2.91 -0.63 -24.18
N LEU A 187 2.38 0.15 -23.25
CA LEU A 187 0.97 0.19 -22.88
C LEU A 187 0.41 1.61 -22.95
N ASP A 188 -0.90 1.75 -23.01
CA ASP A 188 -1.60 3.03 -22.90
C ASP A 188 -2.32 3.16 -21.56
N VAL A 189 -2.72 2.04 -20.96
CA VAL A 189 -3.41 1.95 -19.66
C VAL A 189 -2.82 0.81 -18.85
N MET A 190 -2.71 1.00 -17.54
CA MET A 190 -2.35 -0.10 -16.64
C MET A 190 -3.13 -0.04 -15.34
N ILE A 191 -3.72 -1.17 -14.95
CA ILE A 191 -4.30 -1.41 -13.64
C ILE A 191 -3.16 -1.87 -12.72
N CYS A 192 -2.84 -1.10 -11.71
CA CYS A 192 -1.70 -1.37 -10.84
C CYS A 192 -1.98 -1.04 -9.38
N GLY A 193 -1.11 -1.51 -8.50
CA GLY A 193 -1.23 -1.36 -7.06
C GLY A 193 -1.03 -2.67 -6.35
N ALA A 194 -1.62 -2.83 -5.16
CA ALA A 194 -1.43 -4.04 -4.38
C ALA A 194 -2.63 -4.37 -3.50
N ALA A 195 -2.75 -5.63 -3.14
CA ALA A 195 -3.73 -6.15 -2.20
C ALA A 195 -3.03 -7.06 -1.18
N GLU A 196 -3.49 -7.04 0.07
CA GLU A 196 -2.98 -7.88 1.16
C GLU A 196 -4.09 -8.25 2.15
N ALA A 197 -4.09 -9.52 2.57
CA ALA A 197 -4.94 -10.02 3.65
C ALA A 197 -4.13 -10.95 4.59
N PRO A 198 -3.07 -10.41 5.25
CA PRO A 198 -2.04 -11.21 5.91
C PRO A 198 -2.37 -11.58 7.35
N ILE A 199 -3.53 -11.21 7.90
CA ILE A 199 -3.87 -11.46 9.30
C ILE A 199 -4.23 -12.94 9.48
N THR A 200 -3.21 -13.75 9.72
CA THR A 200 -3.30 -15.20 9.95
C THR A 200 -2.40 -15.61 11.10
N PRO A 201 -2.69 -16.72 11.79
CA PRO A 201 -1.83 -17.22 12.86
C PRO A 201 -0.37 -17.39 12.46
N ILE A 202 -0.09 -17.96 11.29
CA ILE A 202 1.28 -18.20 10.84
C ILE A 202 2.02 -16.88 10.55
N THR A 203 1.36 -15.90 9.96
CA THR A 203 1.97 -14.60 9.66
C THR A 203 2.25 -13.82 10.94
N ILE A 204 1.31 -13.81 11.89
CA ILE A 204 1.49 -13.15 13.18
C ILE A 204 2.67 -13.80 13.93
N ALA A 205 2.70 -15.13 14.02
CA ALA A 205 3.79 -15.85 14.67
C ALA A 205 5.15 -15.52 14.03
N ALA A 206 5.22 -15.44 12.70
CA ALA A 206 6.46 -15.11 11.99
C ALA A 206 6.98 -13.70 12.34
N PHE A 207 6.08 -12.71 12.40
CA PHE A 207 6.47 -11.32 12.75
C PHE A 207 6.74 -11.14 14.26
N GLU A 208 6.06 -11.87 15.14
CA GLU A 208 6.40 -11.93 16.57
C GLU A 208 7.77 -12.55 16.82
N ALA A 209 8.09 -13.64 16.12
CA ALA A 209 9.39 -14.31 16.25
C ALA A 209 10.58 -13.38 15.94
N ILE A 210 10.40 -12.38 15.10
CA ILE A 210 11.42 -11.38 14.80
C ILE A 210 11.22 -10.05 15.57
N GLY A 211 10.28 -10.01 16.50
CA GLY A 211 10.07 -8.90 17.43
C GLY A 211 9.67 -7.58 16.78
N THR A 212 8.85 -7.62 15.70
CA THR A 212 8.53 -6.43 14.91
C THR A 212 7.12 -5.89 15.09
N LEU A 213 6.22 -6.71 15.68
CA LEU A 213 4.84 -6.29 15.96
C LEU A 213 4.75 -5.44 17.23
N SER A 214 3.80 -4.50 17.21
CA SER A 214 3.49 -3.70 18.39
C SER A 214 2.78 -4.53 19.46
N THR A 215 3.24 -4.39 20.69
CA THR A 215 2.61 -4.94 21.89
C THR A 215 1.85 -3.88 22.70
N ASN A 216 1.67 -2.69 22.14
CA ASN A 216 0.84 -1.62 22.72
C ASN A 216 -0.65 -1.91 22.48
N ASN A 217 -1.23 -2.78 23.28
CA ASN A 217 -2.56 -3.35 23.02
C ASN A 217 -3.75 -2.56 23.63
N ASN A 218 -3.51 -1.64 24.56
CA ASN A 218 -4.57 -1.00 25.34
C ASN A 218 -4.49 0.53 25.32
N PRO A 219 -5.46 1.20 24.71
CA PRO A 219 -6.47 0.61 23.82
C PRO A 219 -5.87 0.32 22.42
N PRO A 220 -6.42 -0.65 21.66
CA PRO A 220 -5.82 -1.09 20.39
C PRO A 220 -5.71 0.04 19.35
N GLU A 221 -6.63 1.00 19.34
CA GLU A 221 -6.61 2.15 18.43
C GLU A 221 -5.35 3.03 18.60
N LYS A 222 -4.65 2.89 19.73
CA LYS A 222 -3.40 3.61 20.02
C LYS A 222 -2.15 2.78 19.80
N ALA A 223 -2.26 1.58 19.26
CA ALA A 223 -1.12 0.68 19.08
C ALA A 223 -0.15 1.18 18.01
N SER A 224 -0.65 1.64 16.86
CA SER A 224 0.17 2.23 15.79
C SER A 224 0.46 3.70 16.09
N ARG A 225 1.76 4.00 16.31
CA ARG A 225 2.22 5.35 16.69
C ARG A 225 3.56 5.71 16.03
N PRO A 226 3.58 5.85 14.69
CA PRO A 226 4.78 6.20 13.95
C PRO A 226 5.46 7.46 14.53
N PHE A 227 6.79 7.43 14.61
CA PHE A 227 7.64 8.51 15.09
C PHE A 227 7.48 8.90 16.57
N ASP A 228 6.48 8.38 17.28
CA ASP A 228 6.33 8.61 18.73
C ASP A 228 7.41 7.85 19.52
N ASP A 229 7.97 8.46 20.59
CA ASP A 229 9.03 7.86 21.41
C ASP A 229 8.63 6.52 22.05
N THR A 230 7.33 6.31 22.28
CA THR A 230 6.77 5.10 22.90
C THR A 230 6.39 4.00 21.90
N ARG A 231 6.71 4.17 20.60
CA ARG A 231 6.49 3.14 19.57
C ARG A 231 7.34 1.90 19.85
N ASN A 232 6.82 0.74 19.57
CA ASN A 232 7.52 -0.53 19.82
C ASN A 232 7.30 -1.61 18.76
N GLY A 233 6.81 -1.23 17.58
CA GLY A 233 6.56 -2.13 16.47
C GLY A 233 5.42 -1.63 15.57
N PHE A 234 5.21 -2.30 14.46
CA PHE A 234 4.08 -2.01 13.58
C PHE A 234 2.83 -2.80 13.98
N VAL A 235 1.66 -2.34 13.54
CA VAL A 235 0.39 -3.08 13.66
C VAL A 235 0.09 -3.75 12.34
N LEU A 236 0.00 -5.08 12.32
CA LEU A 236 -0.34 -5.83 11.10
C LEU A 236 -1.75 -5.48 10.63
N ALA A 237 -1.91 -5.26 9.33
CA ALA A 237 -3.20 -4.87 8.75
C ALA A 237 -3.46 -5.57 7.42
N GLU A 238 -4.69 -5.47 6.94
CA GLU A 238 -5.10 -5.85 5.60
C GLU A 238 -5.63 -4.64 4.83
N ALA A 239 -5.39 -4.57 3.53
CA ALA A 239 -5.92 -3.54 2.65
C ALA A 239 -5.74 -3.89 1.17
N ALA A 240 -6.40 -3.12 0.29
CA ALA A 240 -6.03 -3.01 -1.10
C ALA A 240 -6.11 -1.55 -1.57
N GLY A 241 -5.17 -1.16 -2.43
CA GLY A 241 -5.16 0.10 -3.14
C GLY A 241 -4.83 -0.14 -4.61
N ILE A 242 -5.75 0.23 -5.50
CA ILE A 242 -5.62 0.03 -6.94
C ILE A 242 -5.80 1.36 -7.66
N LEU A 243 -4.92 1.59 -8.64
CA LEU A 243 -4.94 2.77 -9.50
C LEU A 243 -5.13 2.36 -10.96
N VAL A 244 -5.81 3.21 -11.73
CA VAL A 244 -5.77 3.22 -13.19
C VAL A 244 -4.76 4.27 -13.61
N LEU A 245 -3.65 3.84 -14.19
CA LEU A 245 -2.68 4.73 -14.83
C LEU A 245 -2.96 4.81 -16.34
N GLU A 246 -2.87 5.99 -16.89
CA GLU A 246 -3.06 6.26 -18.32
C GLU A 246 -1.96 7.13 -18.89
N GLU A 247 -1.67 6.95 -20.17
CA GLU A 247 -0.92 7.94 -20.96
C GLU A 247 -1.74 9.24 -21.01
N LEU A 248 -1.06 10.37 -20.79
CA LEU A 248 -1.72 11.68 -20.66
C LEU A 248 -2.61 12.03 -21.87
N GLY A 249 -2.11 11.85 -23.10
CA GLY A 249 -2.89 12.14 -24.31
C GLY A 249 -4.12 11.23 -24.44
N HIS A 250 -3.99 9.95 -24.05
CA HIS A 250 -5.11 9.02 -23.98
C HIS A 250 -6.16 9.51 -22.98
N ALA A 251 -5.75 9.92 -21.78
CA ALA A 251 -6.65 10.44 -20.74
C ALA A 251 -7.35 11.74 -21.18
N LEU A 252 -6.62 12.69 -21.75
CA LEU A 252 -7.16 13.98 -22.24
C LEU A 252 -8.16 13.79 -23.38
N ASN A 253 -7.86 12.93 -24.35
CA ASN A 253 -8.72 12.67 -25.50
C ASN A 253 -10.13 12.14 -25.12
N ARG A 254 -10.26 11.52 -23.94
CA ARG A 254 -11.55 11.06 -23.44
C ARG A 254 -12.14 11.95 -22.32
N GLY A 255 -11.49 13.06 -21.98
CA GLY A 255 -11.94 13.97 -20.92
C GLY A 255 -11.87 13.34 -19.52
N ALA A 256 -10.83 12.53 -19.26
CA ALA A 256 -10.65 11.89 -17.96
C ALA A 256 -10.46 12.90 -16.83
N HIS A 257 -10.98 12.59 -15.65
CA HIS A 257 -10.52 13.23 -14.43
C HIS A 257 -9.08 12.77 -14.12
N ILE A 258 -8.21 13.68 -13.75
CA ILE A 258 -6.79 13.42 -13.43
C ILE A 258 -6.54 13.79 -11.98
N TYR A 259 -6.23 12.80 -11.13
CA TYR A 259 -5.86 12.98 -9.72
C TYR A 259 -4.47 13.57 -9.54
N GLY A 260 -3.57 13.25 -10.46
CA GLY A 260 -2.19 13.68 -10.44
C GLY A 260 -1.37 12.94 -11.49
N GLU A 261 -0.14 13.38 -11.67
CA GLU A 261 0.85 12.78 -12.56
C GLU A 261 1.89 12.03 -11.75
N ILE A 262 2.23 10.81 -12.15
CA ILE A 262 3.41 10.12 -11.66
C ILE A 262 4.60 10.74 -12.40
N ALA A 263 5.43 11.47 -11.67
CA ALA A 263 6.50 12.27 -12.28
C ALA A 263 7.88 11.63 -12.17
N GLY A 264 8.11 10.83 -11.13
CA GLY A 264 9.38 10.13 -10.95
C GLY A 264 9.27 8.97 -9.97
N TYR A 265 10.10 7.95 -10.19
CA TYR A 265 10.17 6.74 -9.38
C TYR A 265 11.62 6.32 -9.19
N GLY A 266 11.97 5.92 -7.98
CA GLY A 266 13.29 5.39 -7.65
C GLY A 266 13.19 4.18 -6.75
N SER A 267 13.89 3.10 -7.08
CA SER A 267 13.95 1.87 -6.28
C SER A 267 15.40 1.41 -6.14
N VAL A 268 15.77 1.00 -4.93
CA VAL A 268 17.12 0.53 -4.62
C VAL A 268 17.09 -0.60 -3.59
N ASN A 269 18.18 -1.35 -3.49
CA ASN A 269 18.38 -2.35 -2.45
C ASN A 269 19.66 -2.04 -1.64
N ASN A 270 19.66 -2.33 -0.33
CA ASN A 270 20.81 -2.12 0.55
C ASN A 270 21.82 -3.29 0.52
N ALA A 271 21.40 -4.47 0.07
CA ALA A 271 22.22 -5.68 0.00
C ALA A 271 22.99 -6.03 1.29
N MET A 272 22.40 -5.72 2.46
CA MET A 272 23.09 -5.85 3.74
C MET A 272 22.52 -6.96 4.62
N HIS A 273 21.21 -6.97 4.85
CA HIS A 273 20.57 -7.88 5.80
C HIS A 273 19.09 -8.05 5.47
N MET A 274 18.50 -9.21 5.81
CA MET A 274 17.09 -9.52 5.50
C MET A 274 16.07 -8.62 6.21
N THR A 275 16.40 -8.09 7.39
CA THR A 275 15.50 -7.21 8.17
C THR A 275 16.18 -5.94 8.67
N GLY A 276 17.51 -5.85 8.54
CA GLY A 276 18.28 -4.72 9.04
C GLY A 276 18.39 -3.58 8.03
N LEU A 277 18.40 -2.36 8.54
CA LEU A 277 18.65 -1.15 7.77
C LEU A 277 20.06 -0.64 8.08
N LYS A 278 20.75 -0.08 7.07
CA LYS A 278 21.99 0.64 7.32
C LYS A 278 21.68 1.85 8.20
N PRO A 279 22.56 2.19 9.16
CA PRO A 279 22.42 3.43 9.93
C PRO A 279 22.27 4.63 8.98
N ASP A 280 21.64 5.68 9.47
CA ASP A 280 21.63 7.00 8.83
C ASP A 280 20.78 7.21 7.55
N GLY A 281 20.05 6.22 7.07
CA GLY A 281 19.09 6.38 5.95
C GLY A 281 19.71 6.53 4.56
N GLU A 282 20.97 6.10 4.37
CA GLU A 282 21.69 6.25 3.09
C GLU A 282 20.93 5.66 1.90
N ASP A 283 20.45 4.41 2.03
CA ASP A 283 19.84 3.72 0.91
C ASP A 283 18.47 4.32 0.54
N LEU A 284 17.64 4.66 1.52
CA LEU A 284 16.39 5.37 1.26
C LEU A 284 16.66 6.75 0.65
N SER A 285 17.71 7.46 1.11
CA SER A 285 18.08 8.76 0.53
C SER A 285 18.45 8.64 -0.96
N ARG A 286 19.04 7.52 -1.39
CA ARG A 286 19.32 7.25 -2.81
C ARG A 286 18.05 7.05 -3.60
N ALA A 287 17.08 6.26 -3.11
CA ALA A 287 15.79 6.08 -3.78
C ALA A 287 15.05 7.42 -3.96
N ILE A 288 15.03 8.25 -2.91
CA ILE A 288 14.40 9.57 -2.96
C ILE A 288 15.10 10.49 -3.99
N LYS A 289 16.43 10.52 -4.02
CA LYS A 289 17.19 11.33 -4.99
C LYS A 289 16.90 10.91 -6.44
N ILE A 290 16.88 9.60 -6.72
CA ILE A 290 16.52 9.08 -8.05
C ILE A 290 15.11 9.56 -8.45
N ALA A 291 14.14 9.45 -7.57
CA ALA A 291 12.77 9.88 -7.85
C ALA A 291 12.67 11.41 -8.10
N ILE A 292 13.40 12.22 -7.33
CA ILE A 292 13.49 13.68 -7.49
C ILE A 292 14.12 14.06 -8.83
N GLU A 293 15.24 13.41 -9.18
CA GLU A 293 15.96 13.63 -10.44
C GLU A 293 15.07 13.23 -11.65
N GLU A 294 14.42 12.07 -11.59
CA GLU A 294 13.53 11.64 -12.66
C GLU A 294 12.32 12.55 -12.83
N ALA A 295 11.76 13.04 -11.73
CA ALA A 295 10.65 13.99 -11.74
C ALA A 295 11.05 15.38 -12.28
N ASN A 296 12.34 15.64 -12.45
CA ASN A 296 12.89 16.95 -12.81
C ASN A 296 12.34 18.05 -11.88
N VAL A 297 12.45 17.82 -10.57
CA VAL A 297 12.11 18.78 -9.52
C VAL A 297 13.30 19.01 -8.60
N THR A 298 13.26 20.13 -7.88
CA THR A 298 14.22 20.41 -6.81
C THR A 298 13.64 20.01 -5.45
N PRO A 299 14.49 19.76 -4.44
CA PRO A 299 14.03 19.50 -3.07
C PRO A 299 13.12 20.61 -2.49
N PHE A 300 13.26 21.85 -2.95
CA PHE A 300 12.45 23.00 -2.51
C PHE A 300 11.00 22.97 -2.99
N GLU A 301 10.70 22.18 -4.03
CA GLU A 301 9.36 22.07 -4.60
C GLU A 301 8.52 21.02 -3.88
N ILE A 302 9.11 20.19 -2.99
CA ILE A 302 8.37 19.16 -2.24
C ILE A 302 7.50 19.84 -1.17
N ASP A 303 6.19 19.76 -1.34
CA ASP A 303 5.22 20.38 -0.45
C ASP A 303 4.86 19.52 0.76
N TYR A 304 4.88 18.19 0.59
CA TYR A 304 4.46 17.21 1.59
C TYR A 304 5.11 15.84 1.33
N ILE A 305 5.37 15.11 2.40
CA ILE A 305 5.86 13.73 2.35
C ILE A 305 4.84 12.81 3.02
N ASN A 306 4.34 11.81 2.29
CA ASN A 306 3.68 10.67 2.89
C ASN A 306 4.76 9.62 3.23
N ALA A 307 5.09 9.52 4.49
CA ALA A 307 6.20 8.72 4.99
C ALA A 307 5.83 7.24 5.10
N HIS A 308 6.83 6.36 4.99
CA HIS A 308 6.64 4.95 5.34
C HIS A 308 6.18 4.81 6.79
N GLY A 309 6.91 5.40 7.75
CA GLY A 309 6.50 5.52 9.15
C GLY A 309 5.84 4.26 9.69
N SER A 310 6.59 3.16 9.80
CA SER A 310 6.03 1.86 10.21
C SER A 310 5.68 1.78 11.70
N GLY A 311 6.23 2.66 12.53
CA GLY A 311 6.14 2.58 13.99
C GLY A 311 7.19 1.66 14.62
N THR A 312 8.17 1.17 13.86
CA THR A 312 9.35 0.50 14.40
C THR A 312 10.44 1.51 14.71
N LYS A 313 11.18 1.30 15.79
CA LYS A 313 12.27 2.24 16.17
C LYS A 313 13.31 2.35 15.06
N GLN A 314 13.72 1.23 14.48
CA GLN A 314 14.75 1.20 13.45
C GLN A 314 14.35 1.96 12.20
N ASN A 315 13.13 1.69 11.65
CA ASN A 315 12.68 2.34 10.43
C ASN A 315 12.52 3.84 10.61
N ASP A 316 11.81 4.28 11.65
CA ASP A 316 11.42 5.68 11.79
C ASP A 316 12.64 6.60 12.02
N ILE A 317 13.66 6.09 12.73
CA ILE A 317 14.96 6.80 12.89
C ILE A 317 15.72 6.84 11.56
N ASN A 318 15.78 5.70 10.84
CA ASN A 318 16.47 5.60 9.55
C ASN A 318 15.83 6.52 8.50
N GLU A 319 14.51 6.53 8.44
CA GLU A 319 13.73 7.36 7.54
C GLU A 319 13.91 8.86 7.83
N THR A 320 13.88 9.26 9.11
CA THR A 320 14.22 10.62 9.55
C THR A 320 15.61 11.03 9.09
N GLY A 321 16.61 10.15 9.23
CA GLY A 321 17.98 10.34 8.75
C GLY A 321 18.05 10.53 7.23
N ALA A 322 17.30 9.75 6.47
CA ALA A 322 17.23 9.86 5.02
C ALA A 322 16.69 11.22 4.57
N TYR A 323 15.63 11.72 5.21
CA TYR A 323 15.08 13.04 4.90
C TYR A 323 16.08 14.17 5.19
N LYS A 324 16.78 14.09 6.32
CA LYS A 324 17.84 15.06 6.65
C LYS A 324 18.99 15.04 5.63
N LYS A 325 19.37 13.87 5.12
CA LYS A 325 20.39 13.74 4.06
C LYS A 325 19.96 14.32 2.71
N VAL A 326 18.70 14.14 2.34
CA VAL A 326 18.18 14.65 1.05
C VAL A 326 17.91 16.14 1.10
N PHE A 327 17.27 16.61 2.17
CA PHE A 327 16.71 17.94 2.25
C PHE A 327 17.53 18.92 3.11
N GLY A 328 18.52 18.44 3.91
CA GLY A 328 19.28 19.30 4.82
C GLY A 328 18.35 20.05 5.79
N GLU A 329 18.59 21.34 5.98
CA GLU A 329 17.75 22.22 6.81
C GLU A 329 16.30 22.33 6.33
N LEU A 330 16.04 22.07 5.06
CA LEU A 330 14.68 22.05 4.52
C LEU A 330 13.83 20.93 5.09
N ALA A 331 14.43 19.80 5.54
CA ALA A 331 13.72 18.69 6.16
C ALA A 331 12.85 19.15 7.35
N TYR A 332 13.29 20.15 8.10
CA TYR A 332 12.54 20.71 9.24
C TYR A 332 11.34 21.60 8.83
N LYS A 333 11.19 21.89 7.55
CA LYS A 333 10.12 22.76 6.99
C LYS A 333 9.11 22.00 6.14
N ILE A 334 9.46 20.80 5.68
CA ILE A 334 8.57 19.96 4.89
C ILE A 334 7.69 19.18 5.86
N PRO A 335 6.35 19.40 5.87
CA PRO A 335 5.45 18.58 6.67
C PRO A 335 5.39 17.16 6.12
N MET A 336 5.31 16.18 7.02
CA MET A 336 5.20 14.77 6.66
C MET A 336 4.24 14.03 7.58
N SER A 337 3.64 12.94 7.12
CA SER A 337 2.83 12.10 7.99
C SER A 337 2.85 10.63 7.60
N SER A 338 2.57 9.75 8.56
CA SER A 338 2.32 8.33 8.31
C SER A 338 0.86 7.97 8.57
N THR A 339 0.16 7.61 7.51
CA THR A 339 -1.23 7.15 7.57
C THR A 339 -1.38 5.74 8.15
N LYS A 340 -0.25 5.01 8.31
CA LYS A 340 -0.23 3.75 9.06
C LYS A 340 -0.62 3.91 10.53
N SER A 341 -0.56 5.12 11.07
CA SER A 341 -1.10 5.42 12.40
C SER A 341 -2.62 5.12 12.50
N MET A 342 -3.35 5.21 11.37
CA MET A 342 -4.79 4.97 11.25
C MET A 342 -5.13 3.60 10.68
N THR A 343 -4.42 3.17 9.63
CA THR A 343 -4.72 1.93 8.90
C THR A 343 -4.00 0.70 9.47
N GLY A 344 -2.94 0.87 10.24
CA GLY A 344 -1.95 -0.17 10.46
C GLY A 344 -1.06 -0.35 9.22
N HIS A 345 -0.28 -1.42 9.20
CA HIS A 345 0.67 -1.75 8.13
C HIS A 345 0.20 -2.96 7.31
N PRO A 346 -0.47 -2.76 6.17
CA PRO A 346 -0.92 -3.85 5.30
C PRO A 346 0.20 -4.31 4.33
N LEU A 347 1.40 -4.50 4.83
CA LEU A 347 2.58 -5.02 4.11
C LEU A 347 2.72 -4.45 2.69
N GLY A 348 2.61 -5.31 1.66
CA GLY A 348 2.74 -4.91 0.27
C GLY A 348 1.69 -3.91 -0.22
N ALA A 349 0.48 -3.91 0.34
CA ALA A 349 -0.56 -2.96 -0.02
C ALA A 349 -0.34 -1.56 0.58
N ALA A 350 0.51 -1.42 1.61
CA ALA A 350 0.72 -0.15 2.30
C ALA A 350 1.09 0.98 1.34
N SER A 351 2.13 0.78 0.53
CA SER A 351 2.66 1.81 -0.35
C SER A 351 1.75 2.15 -1.53
N ALA A 352 0.86 1.23 -1.96
CA ALA A 352 -0.19 1.55 -2.93
C ALA A 352 -1.27 2.45 -2.32
N VAL A 353 -1.74 2.15 -1.10
CA VAL A 353 -2.68 3.01 -0.36
C VAL A 353 -2.07 4.39 -0.13
N GLU A 354 -0.80 4.48 0.20
CA GLU A 354 -0.06 5.72 0.44
C GLU A 354 0.11 6.56 -0.83
N ALA A 355 0.35 5.93 -1.99
CA ALA A 355 0.33 6.63 -3.27
C ALA A 355 -1.07 7.24 -3.56
N ILE A 356 -2.14 6.51 -3.23
CA ILE A 356 -3.51 7.04 -3.34
C ILE A 356 -3.74 8.19 -2.35
N VAL A 357 -3.21 8.11 -1.13
CA VAL A 357 -3.25 9.25 -0.18
C VAL A 357 -2.60 10.49 -0.80
N CYS A 358 -1.48 10.34 -1.50
CA CYS A 358 -0.83 11.45 -2.20
C CYS A 358 -1.72 12.06 -3.31
N CYS A 359 -2.39 11.22 -4.11
CA CYS A 359 -3.36 11.69 -5.12
C CYS A 359 -4.49 12.49 -4.46
N LEU A 360 -5.08 11.96 -3.39
CA LEU A 360 -6.17 12.63 -2.68
C LEU A 360 -5.70 13.88 -1.93
N ALA A 361 -4.47 13.91 -1.44
CA ALA A 361 -3.87 15.09 -0.82
C ALA A 361 -3.70 16.23 -1.84
N LEU A 362 -3.18 15.93 -3.04
CA LEU A 362 -3.04 16.88 -4.14
C LEU A 362 -4.40 17.46 -4.58
N GLU A 363 -5.41 16.59 -4.74
CA GLU A 363 -6.76 16.99 -5.16
C GLU A 363 -7.43 17.90 -4.12
N ASN A 364 -7.31 17.55 -2.84
CA ASN A 364 -8.02 18.24 -1.77
C ASN A 364 -7.19 19.34 -1.09
N ASN A 365 -5.93 19.53 -1.46
CA ASN A 365 -4.99 20.44 -0.78
C ASN A 365 -4.96 20.22 0.75
N PHE A 366 -4.89 18.96 1.17
CA PHE A 366 -4.95 18.56 2.57
C PHE A 366 -3.93 17.47 2.90
N MET A 367 -3.20 17.66 3.98
CA MET A 367 -2.21 16.72 4.51
C MET A 367 -2.81 15.99 5.71
N PRO A 368 -3.01 14.66 5.64
CA PRO A 368 -3.56 13.89 6.76
C PRO A 368 -2.59 13.80 7.94
N PRO A 369 -3.09 13.55 9.17
CA PRO A 369 -2.25 13.51 10.37
C PRO A 369 -1.51 12.18 10.55
N THR A 370 -0.46 12.21 11.35
CA THR A 370 0.02 11.06 12.12
C THR A 370 -0.66 11.08 13.47
N ILE A 371 -1.64 10.19 13.69
CA ILE A 371 -2.32 10.10 15.00
C ILE A 371 -1.47 9.31 16.01
N ASN A 372 -1.85 9.40 17.29
CA ASN A 372 -1.15 8.75 18.42
C ASN A 372 0.27 9.30 18.67
N TYR A 373 0.60 10.46 18.12
CA TYR A 373 1.87 11.13 18.38
C TYR A 373 1.74 11.99 19.64
N ASN A 374 2.18 11.47 20.77
CA ASN A 374 2.02 12.08 22.08
C ASN A 374 3.36 12.47 22.74
N LYS A 375 4.44 11.77 22.40
CA LYS A 375 5.76 11.99 22.96
C LYS A 375 6.81 12.09 21.85
N LYS A 376 7.48 13.24 21.78
CA LYS A 376 8.52 13.47 20.78
C LYS A 376 9.73 12.58 21.05
N ASP A 377 10.21 11.88 20.02
CA ASP A 377 11.49 11.19 20.01
C ASP A 377 12.58 12.16 19.55
N ALA A 378 13.69 12.25 20.30
CA ALA A 378 14.81 13.12 19.97
C ALA A 378 15.51 12.77 18.63
N LEU A 379 15.39 11.50 18.19
CA LEU A 379 15.94 11.02 16.92
C LEU A 379 14.95 11.17 15.76
N CYS A 380 13.67 11.42 16.06
CA CYS A 380 12.60 11.71 15.10
C CYS A 380 12.06 13.12 15.39
N ASP A 381 12.81 14.15 15.00
CA ASP A 381 12.60 15.53 15.41
C ASP A 381 12.02 16.47 14.35
N LEU A 382 11.52 15.88 13.21
CA LEU A 382 10.91 16.62 12.11
C LEU A 382 9.42 16.92 12.37
N ASP A 383 8.72 17.54 11.40
CA ASP A 383 7.28 17.85 11.49
C ASP A 383 6.44 16.69 10.93
N TYR A 384 5.96 15.81 11.79
CA TYR A 384 5.15 14.63 11.42
C TYR A 384 3.65 14.89 11.40
N ILE A 385 3.18 16.13 11.33
CA ILE A 385 1.75 16.52 11.36
C ILE A 385 1.01 15.82 12.52
N PRO A 386 1.35 16.11 13.78
CA PRO A 386 0.86 15.34 14.92
C PRO A 386 -0.64 15.52 15.14
N ASN A 387 -1.39 14.42 15.16
CA ASN A 387 -2.78 14.25 15.58
C ASN A 387 -3.86 15.01 14.80
N CYS A 388 -3.54 16.12 14.13
CA CYS A 388 -4.50 16.91 13.36
C CYS A 388 -3.93 17.22 11.97
N GLY A 389 -4.69 16.87 10.92
CA GLY A 389 -4.33 17.21 9.55
C GLY A 389 -4.30 18.71 9.30
N ARG A 390 -3.70 19.13 8.18
CA ARG A 390 -3.52 20.55 7.82
C ARG A 390 -3.88 20.80 6.37
N GLU A 391 -4.52 21.92 6.10
CA GLU A 391 -4.70 22.46 4.75
C GLU A 391 -3.41 23.12 4.28
N LYS A 392 -3.03 22.87 3.03
CA LYS A 392 -1.91 23.51 2.34
C LYS A 392 -2.08 23.31 0.85
N ASN A 393 -1.84 24.34 0.04
CA ASN A 393 -1.78 24.17 -1.41
C ASN A 393 -0.62 23.22 -1.74
N LEU A 394 -0.94 22.11 -2.40
CA LEU A 394 0.02 21.06 -2.74
C LEU A 394 0.16 20.94 -4.25
N ASN A 395 1.39 20.98 -4.74
CA ASN A 395 1.73 20.82 -6.15
C ASN A 395 2.63 19.61 -6.40
N VAL A 396 3.55 19.33 -5.46
CA VAL A 396 4.50 18.22 -5.57
C VAL A 396 4.54 17.49 -4.23
N VAL A 397 4.26 16.20 -4.26
CA VAL A 397 4.29 15.35 -3.07
C VAL A 397 5.20 14.15 -3.29
N LEU A 398 5.83 13.70 -2.21
CA LEU A 398 6.67 12.52 -2.19
C LEU A 398 6.01 11.44 -1.34
N THR A 399 6.06 10.19 -1.79
CA THR A 399 5.83 9.02 -0.94
C THR A 399 6.99 8.06 -1.05
N ASN A 400 7.26 7.33 0.03
CA ASN A 400 8.33 6.34 0.05
C ASN A 400 7.95 5.13 0.89
N ALA A 401 8.61 4.03 0.62
CA ALA A 401 8.47 2.79 1.38
C ALA A 401 9.83 2.14 1.61
N SER A 402 9.95 1.47 2.76
CA SER A 402 11.10 0.63 3.12
C SER A 402 10.61 -0.76 3.52
N GLY A 403 11.20 -1.80 2.94
CA GLY A 403 10.80 -3.17 3.15
C GLY A 403 11.93 -4.05 3.69
N PHE A 404 11.55 -5.15 4.33
CA PHE A 404 12.47 -6.24 4.62
C PHE A 404 13.12 -6.74 3.32
N GLY A 405 14.34 -7.27 3.40
CA GLY A 405 15.17 -7.55 2.24
C GLY A 405 16.05 -6.37 1.81
N GLY A 406 15.94 -5.23 2.52
CA GLY A 406 16.72 -4.01 2.23
C GLY A 406 16.17 -3.20 1.06
N LEU A 407 14.91 -3.37 0.72
CA LEU A 407 14.25 -2.70 -0.38
C LEU A 407 13.80 -1.30 0.03
N HIS A 408 14.07 -0.30 -0.81
CA HIS A 408 13.64 1.08 -0.62
C HIS A 408 13.12 1.63 -1.94
N ALA A 409 11.95 2.24 -1.91
CA ALA A 409 11.37 2.90 -3.06
C ALA A 409 10.81 4.27 -2.70
N ALA A 410 10.82 5.17 -3.66
CA ALA A 410 10.24 6.51 -3.55
C ALA A 410 9.56 6.92 -4.85
N MET A 411 8.53 7.74 -4.74
CA MET A 411 7.76 8.23 -5.89
C MET A 411 7.39 9.69 -5.69
N ILE A 412 7.49 10.46 -6.77
CA ILE A 412 7.05 11.85 -6.84
C ILE A 412 5.76 11.91 -7.65
N LEU A 413 4.74 12.51 -7.04
CA LEU A 413 3.50 12.84 -7.70
C LEU A 413 3.35 14.36 -7.82
N LYS A 414 2.88 14.81 -8.97
CA LYS A 414 2.59 16.23 -9.25
C LYS A 414 1.11 16.46 -9.47
N LYS A 415 0.64 17.62 -9.03
CA LYS A 415 -0.67 18.11 -9.41
C LYS A 415 -0.68 18.32 -10.92
N TYR A 416 -1.67 17.75 -11.59
CA TYR A 416 -1.88 18.05 -13.00
C TYR A 416 -2.45 19.48 -13.14
N ILE A 417 -1.83 20.27 -13.98
CA ILE A 417 -2.27 21.61 -14.35
C ILE A 417 -2.38 21.61 -15.88
N ASP A 418 -3.55 21.99 -16.39
CA ASP A 418 -3.86 22.09 -17.82
C ASP A 418 -2.90 23.04 -18.58
#